data_95b37edef3baf862d0ea8cd57437fa61
#
_entry.id   95b37edef3baf862d0ea8cd57437fa61
#
_cell.length_a   1.000
_cell.length_b   1.000
_cell.length_c   1.000
_cell.angle_alpha   90.00
_cell.angle_beta   90.00
_cell.angle_gamma   90.00
#
_symmetry.space_group_name_H-M   'P 1'
#
loop_
_entity.id
_entity.type
_entity.pdbx_description
1 polymer ?
#
loop_
_entity_poly.entity_id
_entity_poly.type
_entity_poly.pdbx_seq_one_letter_code
_entity_poly.pdbx_strand_id
1 'polypeptide(L)'
;MINNLEIDPYTGIYNQFAINTYLKELHPQSESNFGIVLLSVDNLCEIKNKYNIKIAHKALAAIAQELLQNIRETDLVGRYSESEFILILSDVNQDQAHHIADRLSLLINNYDLKINSKIISLQTSYGVSVSKQDTMSNTVLQQADQALYIAKINRKPGYADTGLLS
;
A
#
# COMPACT_ATOMS: atom_id res chain seq x y z
N MET A 1 8.09 22.07 -1.50
CA MET A 1 7.92 21.99 -0.04
C MET A 1 6.58 21.33 0.28
N ILE A 2 6.59 20.32 1.12
CA ILE A 2 5.37 19.59 1.46
C ILE A 2 4.64 20.33 2.57
N ASN A 3 3.37 20.62 2.32
CA ASN A 3 2.50 21.30 3.27
C ASN A 3 2.03 20.28 4.34
N ASN A 4 1.87 20.72 5.59
CA ASN A 4 1.33 19.86 6.66
C ASN A 4 -0.04 19.27 6.33
N LEU A 5 -0.84 19.94 5.48
CA LEU A 5 -2.13 19.43 5.03
C LEU A 5 -2.02 18.23 4.07
N GLU A 6 -0.80 17.93 3.61
CA GLU A 6 -0.55 16.84 2.66
C GLU A 6 0.13 15.64 3.31
N ILE A 7 0.45 15.72 4.58
CA ILE A 7 1.24 14.72 5.29
C ILE A 7 0.39 13.98 6.32
N ASP A 8 0.51 12.65 6.31
CA ASP A 8 -0.08 11.82 7.35
C ASP A 8 0.72 11.97 8.65
N PRO A 9 0.07 12.38 9.75
CA PRO A 9 0.80 12.71 10.99
C PRO A 9 1.44 11.50 11.66
N TYR A 10 0.95 10.29 11.42
CA TYR A 10 1.46 9.09 12.07
C TYR A 10 2.67 8.49 11.35
N THR A 11 2.76 8.68 10.04
CA THR A 11 3.79 8.04 9.22
C THR A 11 4.75 9.01 8.54
N GLY A 12 4.35 10.27 8.40
CA GLY A 12 5.17 11.28 7.72
C GLY A 12 5.15 11.18 6.21
N ILE A 13 4.38 10.27 5.63
CA ILE A 13 4.23 10.15 4.18
C ILE A 13 3.01 10.94 3.72
N TYR A 14 2.76 10.98 2.41
CA TYR A 14 1.59 11.68 1.88
C TYR A 14 0.31 11.10 2.43
N ASN A 15 -0.66 11.97 2.71
CA ASN A 15 -1.98 11.54 3.12
C ASN A 15 -2.86 11.25 1.90
N GLN A 16 -4.08 10.77 2.15
CA GLN A 16 -5.02 10.41 1.10
C GLN A 16 -5.37 11.60 0.21
N PHE A 17 -5.50 12.79 0.80
CA PHE A 17 -5.82 14.01 0.03
C PHE A 17 -4.71 14.32 -0.99
N ALA A 18 -3.46 14.28 -0.58
CA ALA A 18 -2.32 14.54 -1.47
C ALA A 18 -2.24 13.52 -2.58
N ILE A 19 -2.44 12.25 -2.26
CA ILE A 19 -2.42 11.17 -3.25
C ILE A 19 -3.56 11.34 -4.26
N ASN A 20 -4.76 11.64 -3.81
CA ASN A 20 -5.90 11.84 -4.70
C ASN A 20 -5.67 13.03 -5.64
N THR A 21 -5.09 14.10 -5.13
CA THR A 21 -4.75 15.27 -5.92
C THR A 21 -3.72 14.92 -7.01
N TYR A 22 -2.68 14.17 -6.62
CA TYR A 22 -1.67 13.72 -7.56
C TYR A 22 -2.27 12.83 -8.65
N LEU A 23 -3.12 11.88 -8.28
CA LEU A 23 -3.76 10.97 -9.25
C LEU A 23 -4.64 11.71 -10.25
N LYS A 24 -5.31 12.78 -9.84
CA LYS A 24 -6.12 13.58 -10.74
C LYS A 24 -5.29 14.28 -11.80
N GLU A 25 -4.06 14.65 -11.46
CA GLU A 25 -3.14 15.34 -12.37
C GLU A 25 -2.33 14.37 -13.22
N LEU A 26 -2.34 13.09 -12.86
CA LEU A 26 -1.56 12.08 -13.55
C LEU A 26 -2.30 11.62 -14.80
N HIS A 27 -1.76 11.98 -15.95
CA HIS A 27 -2.29 11.56 -17.22
C HIS A 27 -1.43 10.46 -17.81
N PRO A 28 -2.02 9.40 -18.35
CA PRO A 28 -1.25 8.39 -19.09
C PRO A 28 -0.76 9.03 -20.38
N GLN A 29 0.35 9.72 -20.29
CA GLN A 29 1.01 10.26 -21.47
C GLN A 29 1.78 9.14 -22.14
N SER A 30 1.64 9.09 -23.40
CA SER A 30 2.05 8.20 -24.45
C SER A 30 3.38 7.45 -24.34
N GLU A 31 4.30 7.81 -23.46
CA GLU A 31 5.63 7.21 -23.47
C GLU A 31 6.00 6.49 -22.17
N SER A 32 5.35 6.79 -21.06
CA SER A 32 5.66 6.11 -19.81
C SER A 32 4.39 5.70 -19.10
N ASN A 33 4.38 4.44 -18.71
CA ASN A 33 3.31 3.89 -17.89
C ASN A 33 3.60 4.15 -16.42
N PHE A 34 2.55 4.28 -15.64
CA PHE A 34 2.67 4.28 -14.19
C PHE A 34 1.96 3.05 -13.62
N GLY A 35 2.43 2.60 -12.47
CA GLY A 35 1.80 1.51 -11.75
C GLY A 35 1.25 1.98 -10.42
N ILE A 36 0.19 1.33 -9.97
CA ILE A 36 -0.36 1.54 -8.64
C ILE A 36 -0.28 0.22 -7.88
N VAL A 37 0.30 0.28 -6.69
CA VAL A 37 0.32 -0.83 -5.74
C VAL A 37 -0.48 -0.39 -4.53
N LEU A 38 -1.49 -1.17 -4.17
CA LEU A 38 -2.17 -1.02 -2.90
C LEU A 38 -1.66 -2.12 -1.97
N LEU A 39 -1.08 -1.72 -0.85
CA LEU A 39 -0.52 -2.63 0.13
C LEU A 39 -1.34 -2.54 1.41
N SER A 40 -1.91 -3.65 1.83
CA SER A 40 -2.75 -3.72 3.02
C SER A 40 -1.99 -4.37 4.17
N VAL A 41 -2.10 -3.80 5.36
CA VAL A 41 -1.60 -4.41 6.59
C VAL A 41 -2.77 -5.22 7.18
N ASP A 42 -2.76 -6.52 6.91
CA ASP A 42 -3.92 -7.38 7.14
C ASP A 42 -4.22 -7.60 8.62
N ASN A 43 -3.21 -7.53 9.48
CA ASN A 43 -3.37 -7.76 10.91
C ASN A 43 -3.30 -6.48 11.75
N LEU A 44 -3.50 -5.31 11.14
CA LEU A 44 -3.46 -4.04 11.88
C LEU A 44 -4.53 -3.99 12.98
N CYS A 45 -5.74 -4.46 12.66
CA CYS A 45 -6.84 -4.49 13.63
C CYS A 45 -6.52 -5.40 14.81
N GLU A 46 -5.91 -6.55 14.55
CA GLU A 46 -5.45 -7.46 15.61
C GLU A 46 -4.41 -6.79 16.51
N ILE A 47 -3.47 -6.07 15.91
CA ILE A 47 -2.44 -5.36 16.65
C ILE A 47 -3.07 -4.30 17.56
N LYS A 48 -4.02 -3.54 17.02
CA LYS A 48 -4.73 -2.51 17.76
C LYS A 48 -5.51 -3.10 18.92
N ASN A 49 -6.19 -4.22 18.70
CA ASN A 49 -7.01 -4.88 19.72
C ASN A 49 -6.17 -5.60 20.78
N LYS A 50 -5.08 -6.22 20.36
CA LYS A 50 -4.21 -6.99 21.27
C LYS A 50 -3.33 -6.09 22.12
N TYR A 51 -2.88 -4.98 21.59
CA TYR A 51 -1.98 -4.04 22.27
C TYR A 51 -2.70 -2.72 22.54
N ASN A 52 -2.62 -1.77 21.61
CA ASN A 52 -3.37 -0.50 21.65
C ASN A 52 -3.18 0.25 20.33
N ILE A 53 -3.84 1.40 20.23
CA ILE A 53 -3.76 2.24 19.02
C ILE A 53 -2.35 2.83 18.81
N LYS A 54 -1.64 3.14 19.88
CA LYS A 54 -0.27 3.70 19.77
C LYS A 54 0.67 2.70 19.11
N ILE A 55 0.55 1.43 19.45
CA ILE A 55 1.38 0.37 18.86
C ILE A 55 1.03 0.17 17.40
N ALA A 56 -0.25 0.24 17.05
CA ALA A 56 -0.67 0.20 15.66
C ALA A 56 -0.07 1.36 14.86
N HIS A 57 -0.06 2.57 15.43
CA HIS A 57 0.57 3.72 14.78
C HIS A 57 2.08 3.55 14.61
N LYS A 58 2.75 2.96 15.59
CA LYS A 58 4.19 2.66 15.49
C LYS A 58 4.46 1.64 14.39
N ALA A 59 3.59 0.64 14.26
CA ALA A 59 3.69 -0.35 13.19
C ALA A 59 3.57 0.33 11.82
N LEU A 60 2.58 1.19 11.65
CA LEU A 60 2.39 1.92 10.40
C LEU A 60 3.58 2.83 10.08
N ALA A 61 4.13 3.50 11.09
CA ALA A 61 5.31 4.35 10.91
C ALA A 61 6.53 3.53 10.48
N ALA A 62 6.73 2.37 11.07
CA ALA A 62 7.83 1.46 10.70
C ALA A 62 7.68 0.98 9.27
N ILE A 63 6.47 0.59 8.87
CA ILE A 63 6.18 0.16 7.50
C ILE A 63 6.47 1.30 6.53
N ALA A 64 6.02 2.51 6.83
CA ALA A 64 6.25 3.67 5.98
C ALA A 64 7.74 3.90 5.75
N GLN A 65 8.56 3.79 6.80
CA GLN A 65 10.02 3.94 6.68
C GLN A 65 10.62 2.85 5.79
N GLU A 66 10.19 1.61 5.96
CA GLU A 66 10.66 0.52 5.12
C GLU A 66 10.29 0.75 3.66
N LEU A 67 9.09 1.21 3.38
CA LEU A 67 8.67 1.52 2.02
C LEU A 67 9.50 2.65 1.42
N LEU A 68 9.68 3.75 2.17
CA LEU A 68 10.44 4.91 1.70
C LEU A 68 11.89 4.55 1.37
N GLN A 69 12.50 3.67 2.15
CA GLN A 69 13.90 3.28 1.95
C GLN A 69 14.09 2.33 0.77
N ASN A 70 13.02 1.77 0.25
CA ASN A 70 13.10 0.71 -0.76
C ASN A 70 12.38 1.04 -2.06
N ILE A 71 12.02 2.30 -2.27
CA ILE A 71 11.46 2.78 -3.54
C ILE A 71 12.39 3.81 -4.15
N ARG A 72 12.19 4.09 -5.44
CA ARG A 72 12.98 5.09 -6.18
C ARG A 72 12.50 6.50 -5.86
N GLU A 73 13.35 7.49 -6.11
CA GLU A 73 12.98 8.90 -5.92
C GLU A 73 11.79 9.32 -6.78
N THR A 74 11.62 8.67 -7.92
CA THR A 74 10.52 8.94 -8.83
C THR A 74 9.21 8.27 -8.42
N ASP A 75 9.25 7.40 -7.42
CA ASP A 75 8.07 6.72 -6.91
C ASP A 75 7.50 7.48 -5.72
N LEU A 76 6.18 7.35 -5.51
CA LEU A 76 5.51 7.99 -4.37
C LEU A 76 4.90 6.93 -3.47
N VAL A 77 4.87 7.22 -2.18
CA VAL A 77 4.16 6.40 -1.20
C VAL A 77 3.26 7.28 -0.36
N GLY A 78 2.06 6.81 -0.09
CA GLY A 78 1.08 7.53 0.72
C GLY A 78 0.17 6.59 1.48
N ARG A 79 -0.62 7.17 2.38
CA ARG A 79 -1.69 6.45 3.08
C ARG A 79 -2.92 6.44 2.18
N TYR A 80 -3.49 5.27 2.00
CA TYR A 80 -4.71 5.14 1.21
C TYR A 80 -5.95 5.01 2.10
N SER A 81 -5.80 4.26 3.17
CA SER A 81 -6.84 4.09 4.19
C SER A 81 -6.16 3.85 5.54
N GLU A 82 -6.95 3.53 6.56
CA GLU A 82 -6.42 3.24 7.89
C GLU A 82 -5.36 2.14 7.88
N SER A 83 -5.58 1.09 7.09
CA SER A 83 -4.69 -0.08 7.03
C SER A 83 -3.98 -0.24 5.71
N GLU A 84 -4.10 0.72 4.79
CA GLU A 84 -3.59 0.55 3.44
C GLU A 84 -2.65 1.69 3.04
N PHE A 85 -1.58 1.29 2.36
CA PHE A 85 -0.63 2.18 1.72
C PHE A 85 -0.83 2.13 0.21
N ILE A 86 -0.55 3.23 -0.46
CA ILE A 86 -0.56 3.29 -1.91
C ILE A 86 0.83 3.68 -2.39
N LEU A 87 1.33 2.96 -3.38
CA LEU A 87 2.55 3.33 -4.07
C LEU A 87 2.21 3.67 -5.52
N ILE A 88 2.76 4.76 -6.00
CA ILE A 88 2.62 5.15 -7.39
C ILE A 88 4.01 5.04 -8.00
N LEU A 89 4.16 4.07 -8.90
CA LEU A 89 5.43 3.73 -9.53
C LEU A 89 5.50 4.37 -10.91
N SER A 90 6.61 5.02 -11.20
CA SER A 90 6.78 5.64 -12.51
C SER A 90 7.55 4.72 -13.44
N ASP A 91 7.13 4.73 -14.70
CA ASP A 91 7.80 4.04 -15.79
C ASP A 91 8.03 2.55 -15.49
N VAL A 92 6.93 1.82 -15.29
CA VAL A 92 6.96 0.38 -15.00
C VAL A 92 5.99 -0.36 -15.92
N ASN A 93 6.31 -1.61 -16.22
CA ASN A 93 5.36 -2.53 -16.81
C ASN A 93 4.74 -3.40 -15.70
N GLN A 94 3.81 -4.27 -16.09
CA GLN A 94 3.08 -5.12 -15.14
C GLN A 94 4.02 -6.04 -14.35
N ASP A 95 4.97 -6.66 -15.01
CA ASP A 95 5.91 -7.58 -14.36
C ASP A 95 6.81 -6.84 -13.37
N GLN A 96 7.31 -5.68 -13.75
CA GLN A 96 8.15 -4.85 -12.88
C GLN A 96 7.38 -4.39 -11.65
N ALA A 97 6.17 -3.89 -11.85
CA ALA A 97 5.34 -3.41 -10.75
C ALA A 97 5.00 -4.54 -9.79
N HIS A 98 4.65 -5.70 -10.31
CA HIS A 98 4.34 -6.88 -9.49
C HIS A 98 5.57 -7.33 -8.70
N HIS A 99 6.74 -7.34 -9.33
CA HIS A 99 7.99 -7.72 -8.67
C HIS A 99 8.32 -6.77 -7.52
N ILE A 100 8.16 -5.48 -7.74
CA ILE A 100 8.37 -4.46 -6.70
C ILE A 100 7.41 -4.69 -5.53
N ALA A 101 6.13 -4.89 -5.83
CA ALA A 101 5.11 -5.11 -4.80
C ALA A 101 5.41 -6.36 -3.97
N ASP A 102 5.78 -7.45 -4.63
CA ASP A 102 6.10 -8.71 -3.96
C ASP A 102 7.32 -8.56 -3.05
N ARG A 103 8.35 -7.92 -3.55
CA ARG A 103 9.57 -7.65 -2.77
C ARG A 103 9.27 -6.82 -1.52
N LEU A 104 8.49 -5.77 -1.66
CA LEU A 104 8.13 -4.89 -0.53
C LEU A 104 7.26 -5.63 0.49
N SER A 105 6.30 -6.41 0.02
CA SER A 105 5.44 -7.21 0.89
C SER A 105 6.25 -8.22 1.70
N LEU A 106 7.16 -8.93 1.06
CA LEU A 106 8.04 -9.89 1.73
C LEU A 106 8.95 -9.19 2.76
N LEU A 107 9.48 -8.03 2.40
CA LEU A 107 10.33 -7.25 3.29
C LEU A 107 9.58 -6.90 4.58
N ILE A 108 8.34 -6.46 4.46
CA ILE A 108 7.52 -6.07 5.62
C ILE A 108 7.11 -7.31 6.41
N ASN A 109 6.71 -8.39 5.75
CA ASN A 109 6.33 -9.62 6.43
C ASN A 109 7.47 -10.21 7.24
N ASN A 110 8.71 -10.00 6.80
CA ASN A 110 9.90 -10.49 7.49
C ASN A 110 10.51 -9.47 8.45
N TYR A 111 9.91 -8.31 8.56
CA TYR A 111 10.38 -7.27 9.46
C TYR A 111 9.95 -7.57 10.89
N ASP A 112 10.92 -7.63 11.80
CA ASP A 112 10.66 -7.84 13.23
C ASP A 112 10.42 -6.51 13.92
N LEU A 113 9.16 -6.17 14.13
CA LEU A 113 8.80 -4.95 14.84
C LEU A 113 8.95 -5.20 16.34
N LYS A 114 9.97 -4.59 16.95
CA LYS A 114 10.23 -4.74 18.38
C LYS A 114 9.67 -3.55 19.12
N ILE A 115 8.70 -3.81 20.00
CA ILE A 115 8.11 -2.78 20.85
C ILE A 115 8.01 -3.36 22.27
N ASN A 116 8.67 -2.70 23.24
CA ASN A 116 8.63 -3.07 24.66
C ASN A 116 9.00 -4.55 24.87
N SER A 117 10.10 -4.99 24.27
CA SER A 117 10.62 -6.35 24.34
C SER A 117 9.76 -7.42 23.68
N LYS A 118 8.72 -7.01 22.96
CA LYS A 118 7.86 -7.92 22.19
C LYS A 118 8.14 -7.77 20.72
N ILE A 119 8.05 -8.88 20.00
CA ILE A 119 8.16 -8.91 18.55
C ILE A 119 6.76 -9.03 17.98
N ILE A 120 6.40 -8.07 17.13
CA ILE A 120 5.09 -8.04 16.47
C ILE A 120 5.27 -8.40 15.01
N SER A 121 4.61 -9.45 14.56
CA SER A 121 4.57 -9.86 13.17
C SER A 121 3.66 -8.97 12.37
N LEU A 122 4.08 -8.65 11.16
CA LEU A 122 3.28 -7.87 10.21
C LEU A 122 2.88 -8.79 9.04
N GLN A 123 1.63 -8.70 8.63
CA GLN A 123 1.10 -9.49 7.53
C GLN A 123 0.52 -8.54 6.49
N THR A 124 0.95 -8.70 5.24
CA THR A 124 0.51 -7.83 4.16
C THR A 124 -0.05 -8.59 2.98
N SER A 125 -0.95 -7.95 2.27
CA SER A 125 -1.42 -8.35 0.96
C SER A 125 -1.31 -7.15 0.02
N TYR A 126 -1.26 -7.39 -1.27
CA TYR A 126 -1.16 -6.29 -2.23
C TYR A 126 -1.95 -6.54 -3.49
N GLY A 127 -2.32 -5.46 -4.14
CA GLY A 127 -2.89 -5.48 -5.48
C GLY A 127 -2.12 -4.54 -6.38
N VAL A 128 -1.95 -4.92 -7.63
CA VAL A 128 -1.12 -4.18 -8.58
C VAL A 128 -1.90 -3.95 -9.87
N SER A 129 -1.77 -2.76 -10.41
CA SER A 129 -2.27 -2.45 -11.74
C SER A 129 -1.33 -1.46 -12.41
N VAL A 130 -1.21 -1.54 -13.72
CA VAL A 130 -0.36 -0.63 -14.50
C VAL A 130 -1.22 0.04 -15.56
N SER A 131 -0.98 1.32 -15.78
CA SER A 131 -1.68 2.09 -16.79
C SER A 131 -1.38 1.56 -18.18
N LYS A 132 -2.37 1.66 -19.05
CA LYS A 132 -2.21 1.43 -20.48
C LYS A 132 -2.48 2.75 -21.17
N GLN A 133 -2.11 2.82 -22.43
CA GLN A 133 -2.42 3.98 -23.23
C GLN A 133 -3.91 4.32 -23.10
N ASP A 134 -4.21 5.58 -22.84
CA ASP A 134 -5.58 6.11 -22.70
C ASP A 134 -6.36 5.59 -21.48
N THR A 135 -5.69 4.95 -20.52
CA THR A 135 -6.35 4.52 -19.27
C THR A 135 -6.30 5.64 -18.24
N MET A 136 -7.45 5.99 -17.70
CA MET A 136 -7.53 7.01 -16.63
C MET A 136 -6.96 6.46 -15.32
N SER A 137 -6.38 7.34 -14.52
CA SER A 137 -5.77 6.94 -13.23
C SER A 137 -6.76 6.28 -12.27
N ASN A 138 -8.02 6.73 -12.26
CA ASN A 138 -9.03 6.09 -11.41
C ASN A 138 -9.34 4.66 -11.84
N THR A 139 -9.24 4.35 -13.13
CA THR A 139 -9.40 2.97 -13.60
C THR A 139 -8.26 2.09 -13.13
N VAL A 140 -7.03 2.60 -13.20
CA VAL A 140 -5.85 1.87 -12.69
C VAL A 140 -6.00 1.61 -11.19
N LEU A 141 -6.46 2.62 -10.46
CA LEU A 141 -6.69 2.49 -9.01
C LEU A 141 -7.76 1.43 -8.70
N GLN A 142 -8.87 1.44 -9.43
CA GLN A 142 -9.93 0.42 -9.26
C GLN A 142 -9.42 -0.98 -9.54
N GLN A 143 -8.59 -1.15 -10.56
CA GLN A 143 -8.02 -2.44 -10.90
C GLN A 143 -7.08 -2.93 -9.80
N ALA A 144 -6.27 -2.04 -9.23
CA ALA A 144 -5.39 -2.38 -8.11
C ALA A 144 -6.22 -2.79 -6.88
N ASP A 145 -7.31 -2.08 -6.63
CA ASP A 145 -8.22 -2.37 -5.51
C ASP A 145 -8.87 -3.74 -5.67
N GLN A 146 -9.33 -4.07 -6.86
CA GLN A 146 -9.90 -5.40 -7.17
C GLN A 146 -8.85 -6.50 -6.99
N ALA A 147 -7.62 -6.26 -7.46
CA ALA A 147 -6.53 -7.21 -7.30
C ALA A 147 -6.20 -7.44 -5.83
N LEU A 148 -6.21 -6.39 -5.01
CA LEU A 148 -6.01 -6.50 -3.57
C LEU A 148 -7.11 -7.33 -2.92
N TYR A 149 -8.35 -7.09 -3.29
CA TYR A 149 -9.50 -7.84 -2.77
C TYR A 149 -9.33 -9.34 -3.04
N ILE A 150 -8.98 -9.69 -4.27
CA ILE A 150 -8.73 -11.08 -4.66
C ILE A 150 -7.57 -11.69 -3.88
N ALA A 151 -6.50 -10.93 -3.69
CA ALA A 151 -5.33 -11.39 -2.93
C ALA A 151 -5.71 -11.72 -1.48
N LYS A 152 -6.51 -10.85 -0.85
CA LYS A 152 -6.97 -11.08 0.52
C LYS A 152 -7.83 -12.33 0.65
N ILE A 153 -8.72 -12.55 -0.30
CA ILE A 153 -9.60 -13.73 -0.30
C ILE A 153 -8.77 -15.01 -0.43
N ASN A 154 -7.85 -15.04 -1.37
CA ASN A 154 -7.01 -16.22 -1.62
C ASN A 154 -6.10 -16.53 -0.46
N ARG A 155 -5.62 -15.51 0.24
CA ARG A 155 -4.74 -15.67 1.38
C ARG A 155 -5.46 -16.26 2.61
N LYS A 156 -6.76 -15.98 2.74
CA LYS A 156 -7.56 -16.43 3.87
C LYS A 156 -8.66 -17.39 3.38
N PRO A 157 -8.35 -18.69 3.23
CA PRO A 157 -9.33 -19.66 2.72
C PRO A 157 -10.65 -19.67 3.48
N GLY A 158 -10.61 -19.46 4.80
CA GLY A 158 -11.83 -19.36 5.61
C GLY A 158 -12.75 -18.23 5.19
N TYR A 159 -12.25 -17.22 4.53
CA TYR A 159 -13.05 -16.14 3.98
C TYR A 159 -13.97 -16.64 2.87
N ALA A 160 -13.44 -17.48 1.98
CA ALA A 160 -14.23 -18.07 0.91
C ALA A 160 -15.32 -18.96 1.47
N ASP A 161 -15.01 -19.70 2.54
CA ASP A 161 -15.93 -20.65 3.16
C ASP A 161 -17.04 -19.97 3.98
N THR A 162 -16.84 -18.73 4.39
CA THR A 162 -17.84 -18.00 5.19
C THR A 162 -18.92 -17.34 4.37
N GLY A 163 -18.87 -17.47 3.07
CA GLY A 163 -19.85 -16.85 2.20
C GLY A 163 -19.68 -15.37 2.00
N LEU A 164 -18.54 -14.82 2.35
CA LEU A 164 -18.24 -13.41 2.09
C LEU A 164 -18.25 -13.08 0.61
N LEU A 165 -18.11 -14.08 -0.21
CA LEU A 165 -18.17 -13.96 -1.66
C LEU A 165 -19.58 -14.14 -2.21
N SER A 166 -20.50 -14.50 -1.39
CA SER A 166 -21.89 -14.68 -1.80
C SER A 166 -22.70 -13.40 -1.63
#